data_fead18ad4e63447061f728e7ca79d517
#
_entry.id   fead18ad4e63447061f728e7ca79d517
#
_cell.length_a   1.000
_cell.length_b   1.000
_cell.length_c   1.000
_cell.angle_alpha   90.00
_cell.angle_beta   90.00
_cell.angle_gamma   90.00
#
_symmetry.space_group_name_H-M   'P 1'
#
loop_
_entity.id
_entity.type
_entity.pdbx_description
1 polymer ?
#
loop_
_entity_poly.entity_id
_entity_poly.type
_entity_poly.pdbx_seq_one_letter_code
_entity_poly.pdbx_strand_id
1 'polypeptide(L)'
;FPFCTIDPNIGVVDVPDDRLDSLAKLSSSKKKIYTTITFVDIAGLVKGASKGEGLGNKFLSHIREVDAIIHLVRCFESQNIQHVNNKVNPVEDLETIKTEIALSDIEAIQKKLEKSKKKLLSQKEIEVLEKSLEVLNRGNELDTLQHPSKAFLNQIGLLSLKPKIIVCNVDEGTLNSGNEHTLNISKTYPKEK
;
A
#
# COMPACT_ATOMS: atom_id res chain seq x y z
N PHE A 1 9.99 16.26 -9.50
CA PHE A 1 10.04 16.98 -8.21
C PHE A 1 9.23 16.20 -7.18
N PRO A 2 9.73 15.98 -5.97
CA PRO A 2 8.95 15.40 -4.88
C PRO A 2 7.74 16.30 -4.63
N PHE A 3 6.52 15.72 -4.50
CA PHE A 3 5.29 16.42 -4.12
C PHE A 3 4.62 17.32 -5.15
N CYS A 4 4.76 17.06 -6.45
CA CYS A 4 4.18 17.91 -7.49
C CYS A 4 2.65 17.77 -7.68
N THR A 5 2.01 16.75 -7.15
CA THR A 5 0.59 16.49 -7.41
C THR A 5 -0.23 16.62 -6.12
N ILE A 6 -1.10 17.63 -6.05
CA ILE A 6 -2.07 17.81 -4.95
C ILE A 6 -3.33 16.96 -5.22
N ASP A 7 -3.73 16.84 -6.49
CA ASP A 7 -4.85 16.02 -6.91
C ASP A 7 -4.35 14.75 -7.62
N PRO A 8 -4.92 13.58 -7.31
CA PRO A 8 -4.49 12.32 -7.88
C PRO A 8 -4.80 12.25 -9.37
N ASN A 9 -3.84 11.80 -10.18
CA ASN A 9 -4.09 11.43 -11.57
C ASN A 9 -4.73 10.04 -11.60
N ILE A 10 -5.77 9.89 -12.42
CA ILE A 10 -6.53 8.64 -12.52
C ILE A 10 -6.34 8.06 -13.92
N GLY A 11 -5.90 6.81 -13.99
CA GLY A 11 -5.83 6.02 -15.21
C GLY A 11 -6.70 4.77 -15.11
N VAL A 12 -7.46 4.47 -16.14
CA VAL A 12 -8.31 3.27 -16.22
C VAL A 12 -7.79 2.37 -17.32
N VAL A 13 -7.59 1.09 -17.03
CA VAL A 13 -7.10 0.08 -17.98
C VAL A 13 -8.00 -1.15 -17.96
N ASP A 14 -8.25 -1.69 -19.14
CA ASP A 14 -8.95 -2.96 -19.29
C ASP A 14 -8.07 -4.12 -18.84
N VAL A 15 -8.68 -5.10 -18.17
CA VAL A 15 -8.02 -6.36 -17.79
C VAL A 15 -8.32 -7.41 -18.87
N PRO A 16 -7.33 -7.82 -19.68
CA PRO A 16 -7.52 -8.88 -20.67
C PRO A 16 -7.91 -10.21 -19.99
N ASP A 17 -8.88 -10.91 -20.57
CA ASP A 17 -9.34 -12.20 -20.08
C ASP A 17 -9.69 -13.13 -21.25
N ASP A 18 -8.86 -14.13 -21.49
CA ASP A 18 -9.03 -15.10 -22.57
C ASP A 18 -10.32 -15.92 -22.44
N ARG A 19 -10.85 -16.05 -21.20
CA ARG A 19 -12.13 -16.72 -20.95
C ARG A 19 -13.29 -15.91 -21.54
N LEU A 20 -13.23 -14.58 -21.41
CA LEU A 20 -14.22 -13.69 -22.01
C LEU A 20 -14.17 -13.75 -23.54
N ASP A 21 -12.99 -13.86 -24.13
CA ASP A 21 -12.80 -14.02 -25.57
C ASP A 21 -13.42 -15.33 -26.08
N SER A 22 -13.21 -16.41 -25.33
CA SER A 22 -13.79 -17.73 -25.64
C SER A 22 -15.32 -17.73 -25.52
N LEU A 23 -15.85 -17.13 -24.47
CA LEU A 23 -17.31 -16.99 -24.25
C LEU A 23 -17.96 -16.12 -25.33
N ALA A 24 -17.33 -15.02 -25.70
CA ALA A 24 -17.83 -14.13 -26.73
C ALA A 24 -17.93 -14.82 -28.12
N LYS A 25 -16.93 -15.67 -28.46
CA LYS A 25 -16.98 -16.49 -29.68
C LYS A 25 -18.12 -17.52 -29.61
N LEU A 26 -18.24 -18.24 -28.49
CA LEU A 26 -19.27 -19.26 -28.31
C LEU A 26 -20.69 -18.67 -28.43
N SER A 27 -20.91 -17.48 -27.84
CA SER A 27 -22.21 -16.80 -27.80
C SER A 27 -22.43 -15.89 -29.01
N SER A 28 -21.51 -15.81 -29.97
CA SER A 28 -21.55 -14.87 -31.09
C SER A 28 -21.83 -13.43 -30.67
N SER A 29 -21.22 -13.00 -29.57
CA SER A 29 -21.45 -11.69 -28.94
C SER A 29 -20.95 -10.56 -29.84
N LYS A 30 -21.76 -9.52 -30.05
CA LYS A 30 -21.41 -8.35 -30.85
C LYS A 30 -20.38 -7.43 -30.19
N LYS A 31 -20.29 -7.47 -28.85
CA LYS A 31 -19.40 -6.60 -28.06
C LYS A 31 -18.84 -7.37 -26.87
N LYS A 32 -17.55 -7.16 -26.57
CA LYS A 32 -16.89 -7.60 -25.33
C LYS A 32 -16.65 -6.38 -24.46
N ILE A 33 -16.86 -6.52 -23.15
CA ILE A 33 -16.57 -5.49 -22.17
C ILE A 33 -15.72 -6.17 -21.10
N TYR A 34 -14.46 -5.78 -21.03
CA TYR A 34 -13.55 -6.25 -20.01
C TYR A 34 -13.83 -5.56 -18.68
N THR A 35 -13.45 -6.21 -17.59
CA THR A 35 -13.33 -5.52 -16.30
C THR A 35 -12.19 -4.52 -16.37
N THR A 36 -12.24 -3.50 -15.53
CA THR A 36 -11.22 -2.45 -15.51
C THR A 36 -10.50 -2.38 -14.17
N ILE A 37 -9.24 -1.97 -14.20
CA ILE A 37 -8.49 -1.53 -13.03
C ILE A 37 -8.28 -0.03 -13.12
N THR A 38 -8.55 0.66 -12.01
CA THR A 38 -8.30 2.08 -11.87
C THR A 38 -6.99 2.28 -11.13
N PHE A 39 -6.01 2.89 -11.78
CA PHE A 39 -4.77 3.34 -11.17
C PHE A 39 -4.92 4.77 -10.69
N VAL A 40 -4.56 5.01 -9.45
CA VAL A 40 -4.56 6.33 -8.83
C VAL A 40 -3.12 6.70 -8.50
N ASP A 41 -2.58 7.72 -9.19
CA ASP A 41 -1.26 8.25 -8.88
C ASP A 41 -1.35 9.12 -7.64
N ILE A 42 -0.76 8.64 -6.56
CA ILE A 42 -0.75 9.32 -5.26
C ILE A 42 0.62 9.96 -5.07
N ALA A 43 0.65 11.26 -4.77
CA ALA A 43 1.90 11.98 -4.47
C ALA A 43 2.72 11.24 -3.40
N GLY A 44 4.04 11.18 -3.61
CA GLY A 44 4.94 10.42 -2.74
C GLY A 44 4.87 10.81 -1.26
N LEU A 45 5.07 9.85 -0.39
CA LEU A 45 5.04 10.02 1.07
C LEU A 45 6.35 10.64 1.58
N VAL A 46 6.23 11.58 2.50
CA VAL A 46 7.36 12.11 3.27
C VAL A 46 7.36 11.55 4.67
N LYS A 47 8.55 11.37 5.22
CA LYS A 47 8.75 11.05 6.64
C LYS A 47 8.01 12.07 7.52
N GLY A 48 7.20 11.59 8.47
CA GLY A 48 6.39 12.44 9.34
C GLY A 48 4.98 12.74 8.82
N ALA A 49 4.55 12.11 7.72
CA ALA A 49 3.24 12.32 7.13
C ALA A 49 2.08 11.94 8.07
N SER A 50 2.28 10.97 8.94
CA SER A 50 1.29 10.55 9.94
C SER A 50 1.06 11.58 11.06
N LYS A 51 2.06 12.43 11.33
CA LYS A 51 2.02 13.45 12.40
C LYS A 51 1.74 14.86 11.89
N GLY A 52 1.71 15.06 10.57
CA GLY A 52 1.61 16.38 9.94
C GLY A 52 0.17 16.81 9.67
N GLU A 53 -0.12 18.09 9.93
CA GLU A 53 -1.28 18.77 9.37
C GLU A 53 -1.04 18.98 7.85
N GLY A 54 -1.99 18.59 7.01
CA GLY A 54 -1.96 18.92 5.58
C GLY A 54 -1.69 17.77 4.62
N LEU A 55 -0.58 17.80 3.86
CA LEU A 55 -0.32 16.89 2.74
C LEU A 55 -0.22 15.40 3.14
N GLY A 56 0.34 15.09 4.32
CA GLY A 56 0.46 13.72 4.80
C GLY A 56 -0.89 13.06 5.08
N ASN A 57 -1.82 13.79 5.69
CA ASN A 57 -3.17 13.29 5.94
C ASN A 57 -3.97 13.07 4.64
N LYS A 58 -3.80 13.93 3.63
CA LYS A 58 -4.40 13.76 2.30
C LYS A 58 -3.84 12.50 1.62
N PHE A 59 -2.53 12.28 1.67
CA PHE A 59 -1.90 11.07 1.15
C PHE A 59 -2.48 9.79 1.77
N LEU A 60 -2.54 9.72 3.10
CA LEU A 60 -3.10 8.57 3.81
C LEU A 60 -4.61 8.39 3.53
N SER A 61 -5.35 9.49 3.29
CA SER A 61 -6.74 9.43 2.86
C SER A 61 -6.89 8.76 1.50
N HIS A 62 -6.08 9.12 0.52
CA HIS A 62 -6.11 8.50 -0.81
C HIS A 62 -5.76 7.00 -0.75
N ILE A 63 -4.78 6.61 0.09
CA ILE A 63 -4.49 5.19 0.31
C ILE A 63 -5.69 4.45 0.93
N ARG A 64 -6.50 5.10 1.76
CA ARG A 64 -7.70 4.45 2.33
C ARG A 64 -8.76 4.10 1.29
N GLU A 65 -8.84 4.85 0.20
CA GLU A 65 -9.87 4.73 -0.84
C GLU A 65 -9.57 3.63 -1.87
N VAL A 66 -8.30 3.16 -1.98
CA VAL A 66 -7.91 2.14 -2.95
C VAL A 66 -7.97 0.72 -2.35
N ASP A 67 -8.13 -0.29 -3.20
CA ASP A 67 -8.21 -1.70 -2.78
C ASP A 67 -6.85 -2.36 -2.58
N ALA A 68 -5.82 -1.89 -3.30
CA ALA A 68 -4.46 -2.41 -3.25
C ALA A 68 -3.45 -1.28 -3.45
N ILE A 69 -2.21 -1.50 -3.03
CA ILE A 69 -1.12 -0.52 -3.09
C ILE A 69 -0.01 -1.05 -3.98
N ILE A 70 0.45 -0.22 -4.90
CA ILE A 70 1.68 -0.46 -5.65
C ILE A 70 2.77 0.46 -5.08
N HIS A 71 3.78 -0.13 -4.45
CA HIS A 71 4.99 0.58 -4.01
C HIS A 71 5.99 0.62 -5.15
N LEU A 72 6.09 1.76 -5.82
CA LEU A 72 7.12 2.00 -6.83
C LEU A 72 8.37 2.54 -6.15
N VAL A 73 9.45 1.75 -6.15
CA VAL A 73 10.73 2.12 -5.52
C VAL A 73 11.82 2.32 -6.54
N ARG A 74 12.64 3.33 -6.31
CA ARG A 74 13.77 3.63 -7.18
C ARG A 74 14.93 2.70 -6.88
N CYS A 75 15.29 1.88 -7.86
CA CYS A 75 16.38 0.90 -7.81
C CYS A 75 17.47 1.20 -8.86
N PHE A 76 17.74 2.46 -9.16
CA PHE A 76 18.77 2.90 -10.10
C PHE A 76 19.46 4.16 -9.61
N GLU A 77 20.73 4.32 -9.97
CA GLU A 77 21.52 5.53 -9.70
C GLU A 77 21.40 6.52 -10.86
N SER A 78 21.29 7.80 -10.56
CA SER A 78 21.32 8.86 -11.56
C SER A 78 21.79 10.16 -10.93
N GLN A 79 22.79 10.78 -11.54
CA GLN A 79 23.31 12.09 -11.11
C GLN A 79 22.31 13.23 -11.42
N ASN A 80 21.45 13.03 -12.41
CA ASN A 80 20.50 14.05 -12.88
C ASN A 80 19.19 14.05 -12.10
N ILE A 81 18.92 13.01 -11.28
CA ILE A 81 17.68 12.85 -10.52
C ILE A 81 18.04 12.84 -9.04
N GLN A 82 17.72 13.92 -8.37
CA GLN A 82 17.96 14.03 -6.94
C GLN A 82 17.08 13.09 -6.15
N HIS A 83 17.64 12.38 -5.16
CA HIS A 83 16.89 11.58 -4.19
C HIS A 83 16.62 12.41 -2.94
N VAL A 84 15.45 12.20 -2.29
CA VAL A 84 15.05 12.95 -1.08
C VAL A 84 16.08 12.81 0.04
N ASN A 85 16.69 11.63 0.18
CA ASN A 85 17.72 11.33 1.19
C ASN A 85 19.16 11.46 0.65
N ASN A 86 19.36 12.07 -0.54
CA ASN A 86 20.65 12.17 -1.23
C ASN A 86 21.37 10.82 -1.48
N LYS A 87 20.72 9.71 -1.24
CA LYS A 87 21.22 8.35 -1.46
C LYS A 87 20.08 7.44 -1.84
N VAL A 88 20.25 6.62 -2.86
CA VAL A 88 19.27 5.58 -3.24
C VAL A 88 19.37 4.42 -2.25
N ASN A 89 18.32 4.20 -1.48
CA ASN A 89 18.20 3.06 -0.57
C ASN A 89 16.74 2.57 -0.55
N PRO A 90 16.34 1.74 -1.51
CA PRO A 90 14.95 1.32 -1.67
C PRO A 90 14.40 0.54 -0.46
N VAL A 91 15.23 -0.16 0.28
CA VAL A 91 14.81 -0.85 1.51
C VAL A 91 14.44 0.15 2.60
N GLU A 92 15.26 1.19 2.80
CA GLU A 92 14.98 2.26 3.77
C GLU A 92 13.74 3.07 3.38
N ASP A 93 13.55 3.31 2.08
CA ASP A 93 12.36 4.00 1.57
C ASP A 93 11.09 3.18 1.85
N LEU A 94 11.11 1.87 1.63
CA LEU A 94 10.00 0.96 1.97
C LEU A 94 9.72 0.93 3.48
N GLU A 95 10.75 0.83 4.33
CA GLU A 95 10.59 0.83 5.78
C GLU A 95 10.04 2.16 6.30
N THR A 96 10.40 3.28 5.67
CA THR A 96 9.84 4.60 6.00
C THR A 96 8.33 4.62 5.76
N ILE A 97 7.88 4.18 4.57
CA ILE A 97 6.46 4.14 4.23
C ILE A 97 5.70 3.16 5.14
N LYS A 98 6.27 1.98 5.41
CA LYS A 98 5.71 0.98 6.31
C LYS A 98 5.49 1.54 7.72
N THR A 99 6.46 2.29 8.20
CA THR A 99 6.38 2.96 9.52
C THR A 99 5.26 4.00 9.56
N GLU A 100 5.15 4.85 8.53
CA GLU A 100 4.09 5.87 8.47
C GLU A 100 2.69 5.25 8.38
N ILE A 101 2.54 4.16 7.62
CA ILE A 101 1.30 3.38 7.56
C ILE A 101 0.96 2.80 8.93
N ALA A 102 1.92 2.18 9.62
CA ALA A 102 1.72 1.60 10.94
C ALA A 102 1.31 2.66 11.97
N LEU A 103 1.95 3.83 11.96
CA LEU A 103 1.60 4.95 12.84
C LEU A 103 0.16 5.45 12.58
N SER A 104 -0.25 5.55 11.32
CA SER A 104 -1.62 5.89 10.94
C SER A 104 -2.64 4.87 11.45
N ASP A 105 -2.31 3.58 11.36
CA ASP A 105 -3.18 2.52 11.85
C ASP A 105 -3.26 2.48 13.37
N ILE A 106 -2.16 2.73 14.08
CA ILE A 106 -2.13 2.90 15.54
C ILE A 106 -3.10 4.00 15.96
N GLU A 107 -3.02 5.17 15.32
CA GLU A 107 -3.92 6.29 15.61
C GLU A 107 -5.39 5.94 15.34
N ALA A 108 -5.68 5.26 14.23
CA ALA A 108 -7.02 4.82 13.88
C ALA A 108 -7.60 3.84 14.93
N ILE A 109 -6.80 2.88 15.38
CA ILE A 109 -7.19 1.91 16.42
C ILE A 109 -7.42 2.61 17.74
N GLN A 110 -6.52 3.51 18.16
CA GLN A 110 -6.66 4.28 19.42
C GLN A 110 -7.94 5.10 19.43
N LYS A 111 -8.22 5.84 18.35
CA LYS A 111 -9.48 6.59 18.20
C LYS A 111 -10.72 5.69 18.25
N LYS A 112 -10.63 4.47 17.72
CA LYS A 112 -11.73 3.50 17.78
C LYS A 112 -11.96 2.99 19.21
N LEU A 113 -10.88 2.68 19.94
CA LEU A 113 -10.94 2.27 21.34
C LEU A 113 -11.48 3.38 22.27
N GLU A 114 -11.07 4.64 22.06
CA GLU A 114 -11.59 5.78 22.82
C GLU A 114 -13.09 5.98 22.63
N LYS A 115 -13.56 5.85 21.38
CA LYS A 115 -14.99 5.92 21.06
C LYS A 115 -15.78 4.74 21.64
N SER A 116 -15.17 3.58 21.83
CA SER A 116 -15.82 2.39 22.39
C SER A 116 -16.20 2.57 23.85
N LYS A 117 -15.49 3.41 24.62
CA LYS A 117 -15.85 3.77 26.01
C LYS A 117 -17.24 4.41 26.11
N LYS A 118 -17.79 4.90 25.00
CA LYS A 118 -19.13 5.55 24.92
C LYS A 118 -20.22 4.66 24.34
N LYS A 119 -19.98 3.43 23.98
CA LYS A 119 -20.83 2.35 23.45
C LYS A 119 -20.29 1.74 22.15
N LEU A 120 -20.47 0.41 21.94
CA LEU A 120 -20.65 -0.30 20.67
C LEU A 120 -19.59 -1.34 20.26
N LEU A 121 -18.51 -1.55 20.98
CA LEU A 121 -17.65 -2.70 20.68
C LEU A 121 -17.91 -3.84 21.67
N SER A 122 -17.95 -5.04 21.16
CA SER A 122 -17.94 -6.25 21.99
C SER A 122 -16.57 -6.44 22.66
N GLN A 123 -16.51 -7.18 23.74
CA GLN A 123 -15.26 -7.50 24.43
C GLN A 123 -14.23 -8.14 23.47
N LYS A 124 -14.68 -9.01 22.56
CA LYS A 124 -13.82 -9.64 21.55
C LYS A 124 -13.20 -8.63 20.57
N GLU A 125 -13.97 -7.63 20.16
CA GLU A 125 -13.46 -6.58 19.25
C GLU A 125 -12.42 -5.70 19.95
N ILE A 126 -12.64 -5.39 21.23
CA ILE A 126 -11.66 -4.65 22.05
C ILE A 126 -10.34 -5.43 22.16
N GLU A 127 -10.41 -6.71 22.49
CA GLU A 127 -9.24 -7.60 22.57
C GLU A 127 -8.46 -7.67 21.23
N VAL A 128 -9.17 -7.71 20.10
CA VAL A 128 -8.56 -7.69 18.77
C VAL A 128 -7.83 -6.37 18.52
N LEU A 129 -8.43 -5.25 18.89
CA LEU A 129 -7.81 -3.93 18.72
C LEU A 129 -6.57 -3.76 19.62
N GLU A 130 -6.65 -4.15 20.89
CA GLU A 130 -5.52 -4.09 21.83
C GLU A 130 -4.36 -4.96 21.36
N LYS A 131 -4.64 -6.19 20.92
CA LYS A 131 -3.64 -7.09 20.35
C LYS A 131 -3.01 -6.52 19.06
N SER A 132 -3.82 -5.87 18.23
CA SER A 132 -3.33 -5.20 17.01
C SER A 132 -2.38 -4.04 17.36
N LEU A 133 -2.70 -3.24 18.36
CA LEU A 133 -1.82 -2.19 18.86
C LEU A 133 -0.49 -2.75 19.36
N GLU A 134 -0.53 -3.85 20.10
CA GLU A 134 0.68 -4.49 20.60
C GLU A 134 1.59 -4.96 19.46
N VAL A 135 1.00 -5.59 18.42
CA VAL A 135 1.72 -6.05 17.23
C VAL A 135 2.37 -4.87 16.49
N LEU A 136 1.60 -3.82 16.20
CA LEU A 136 2.10 -2.63 15.50
C LEU A 136 3.16 -1.87 16.30
N ASN A 137 2.98 -1.71 17.61
CA ASN A 137 3.96 -1.04 18.47
C ASN A 137 5.30 -1.79 18.57
N ARG A 138 5.30 -3.10 18.32
CA ARG A 138 6.54 -3.90 18.19
C ARG A 138 7.16 -3.82 16.79
N GLY A 139 6.58 -3.06 15.88
CA GLY A 139 7.03 -2.98 14.49
C GLY A 139 6.70 -4.20 13.64
N ASN A 140 5.80 -5.08 14.12
CA ASN A 140 5.37 -6.27 13.40
C ASN A 140 4.17 -5.99 12.50
N GLU A 141 3.96 -6.85 11.51
CA GLU A 141 2.82 -6.76 10.59
C GLU A 141 1.58 -7.45 11.16
N LEU A 142 0.40 -6.89 10.87
CA LEU A 142 -0.89 -7.47 11.26
C LEU A 142 -1.25 -8.76 10.50
N ASP A 143 -0.48 -9.10 9.47
CA ASP A 143 -0.67 -10.32 8.67
C ASP A 143 -0.57 -11.62 9.48
N THR A 144 0.09 -11.57 10.63
CA THR A 144 0.22 -12.70 11.56
C THR A 144 -1.07 -13.00 12.34
N LEU A 145 -2.07 -12.14 12.27
CA LEU A 145 -3.35 -12.31 12.96
C LEU A 145 -4.26 -13.33 12.27
N GLN A 146 -5.00 -14.11 13.06
CA GLN A 146 -5.91 -15.14 12.55
C GLN A 146 -7.15 -14.55 11.87
N HIS A 147 -7.76 -15.32 10.96
CA HIS A 147 -8.81 -14.93 10.04
C HIS A 147 -10.01 -14.13 10.61
N PRO A 148 -10.65 -14.46 11.73
CA PRO A 148 -11.79 -13.68 12.23
C PRO A 148 -11.42 -12.25 12.61
N SER A 149 -10.23 -12.08 13.19
CA SER A 149 -9.71 -10.77 13.56
C SER A 149 -9.41 -9.90 12.35
N LYS A 150 -8.90 -10.51 11.27
CA LYS A 150 -8.57 -9.83 10.01
C LYS A 150 -9.81 -9.25 9.32
N ALA A 151 -10.93 -10.00 9.32
CA ALA A 151 -12.20 -9.52 8.75
C ALA A 151 -12.72 -8.25 9.47
N PHE A 152 -12.67 -8.24 10.79
CA PHE A 152 -13.06 -7.07 11.58
C PHE A 152 -12.12 -5.88 11.35
N LEU A 153 -10.81 -6.11 11.32
CA LEU A 153 -9.82 -5.05 11.08
C LEU A 153 -9.92 -4.46 9.66
N ASN A 154 -10.27 -5.27 8.66
CA ASN A 154 -10.54 -4.79 7.30
C ASN A 154 -11.74 -3.82 7.26
N GLN A 155 -12.79 -4.07 8.07
CA GLN A 155 -13.94 -3.15 8.18
C GLN A 155 -13.56 -1.79 8.81
N ILE A 156 -12.49 -1.77 9.61
CA ILE A 156 -11.96 -0.52 10.19
C ILE A 156 -11.15 0.27 9.15
N GLY A 157 -10.71 -0.37 8.08
CA GLY A 157 -9.95 0.26 6.99
C GLY A 157 -8.49 0.49 7.35
N LEU A 158 -7.86 -0.47 8.07
CA LEU A 158 -6.42 -0.40 8.37
C LEU A 158 -5.61 -0.53 7.08
N LEU A 159 -4.65 0.36 6.92
CA LEU A 159 -3.84 0.48 5.70
C LEU A 159 -2.82 -0.65 5.57
N SER A 160 -2.26 -1.11 6.69
CA SER A 160 -1.27 -2.19 6.73
C SER A 160 -1.83 -3.55 6.26
N LEU A 161 -3.16 -3.71 6.25
CA LEU A 161 -3.83 -4.94 5.80
C LEU A 161 -4.14 -4.94 4.30
N LYS A 162 -3.97 -3.82 3.61
CA LYS A 162 -4.20 -3.76 2.16
C LYS A 162 -3.17 -4.61 1.41
N PRO A 163 -3.59 -5.32 0.36
CA PRO A 163 -2.67 -6.01 -0.53
C PRO A 163 -1.62 -5.05 -1.08
N LYS A 164 -0.36 -5.48 -1.12
CA LYS A 164 0.78 -4.68 -1.58
C LYS A 164 1.56 -5.41 -2.65
N ILE A 165 2.06 -4.66 -3.62
CA ILE A 165 3.01 -5.12 -4.64
C ILE A 165 4.18 -4.14 -4.63
N ILE A 166 5.41 -4.65 -4.58
CA ILE A 166 6.61 -3.83 -4.71
C ILE A 166 7.06 -3.87 -6.17
N VAL A 167 7.16 -2.70 -6.79
CA VAL A 167 7.66 -2.54 -8.16
C VAL A 167 8.99 -1.80 -8.12
N CYS A 168 10.06 -2.48 -8.53
CA CYS A 168 11.39 -1.93 -8.61
C CYS A 168 11.57 -1.18 -9.93
N ASN A 169 11.73 0.13 -9.86
CA ASN A 169 12.09 0.94 -11.02
C ASN A 169 13.61 0.85 -11.22
N VAL A 170 14.04 0.24 -12.31
CA VAL A 170 15.43 -0.07 -12.64
C VAL A 170 15.84 0.56 -13.95
N ASP A 171 17.15 0.62 -14.24
CA ASP A 171 17.67 0.99 -15.54
C ASP A 171 17.31 -0.06 -16.60
N GLU A 172 17.19 0.38 -17.86
CA GLU A 172 16.90 -0.51 -18.98
C GLU A 172 17.91 -1.67 -19.08
N GLY A 173 19.18 -1.41 -18.84
CA GLY A 173 20.25 -2.43 -18.87
C GLY A 173 20.13 -3.50 -17.80
N THR A 174 19.41 -3.24 -16.70
CA THR A 174 19.22 -4.19 -15.57
C THR A 174 17.82 -4.76 -15.50
N LEU A 175 16.95 -4.45 -16.45
CA LEU A 175 15.54 -4.84 -16.44
C LEU A 175 15.36 -6.38 -16.33
N ASN A 176 16.17 -7.15 -17.04
CA ASN A 176 16.06 -8.63 -17.09
C ASN A 176 16.92 -9.32 -16.03
N SER A 177 18.07 -8.72 -15.67
CA SER A 177 19.03 -9.34 -14.74
C SER A 177 18.82 -8.93 -13.29
N GLY A 178 18.12 -7.82 -13.06
CA GLY A 178 18.10 -7.16 -11.76
C GLY A 178 19.44 -6.49 -11.44
N ASN A 179 19.54 -5.92 -10.25
CA ASN A 179 20.74 -5.30 -9.69
C ASN A 179 20.82 -5.53 -8.18
N GLU A 180 21.83 -4.96 -7.52
CA GLU A 180 22.03 -5.11 -6.08
C GLU A 180 20.80 -4.63 -5.26
N HIS A 181 20.16 -3.54 -5.66
CA HIS A 181 18.96 -3.01 -5.01
C HIS A 181 17.79 -3.99 -5.08
N THR A 182 17.54 -4.58 -6.25
CA THR A 182 16.45 -5.56 -6.44
C THR A 182 16.71 -6.84 -5.66
N LEU A 183 17.96 -7.29 -5.58
CA LEU A 183 18.37 -8.44 -4.77
C LEU A 183 18.17 -8.19 -3.27
N ASN A 184 18.51 -6.99 -2.78
CA ASN A 184 18.32 -6.61 -1.40
C ASN A 184 16.83 -6.57 -1.03
N ILE A 185 15.97 -6.02 -1.89
CA ILE A 185 14.51 -6.05 -1.71
C ILE A 185 14.00 -7.48 -1.63
N SER A 186 14.36 -8.34 -2.59
CA SER A 186 13.93 -9.75 -2.60
C SER A 186 14.32 -10.53 -1.36
N LYS A 187 15.50 -10.22 -0.78
CA LYS A 187 15.97 -10.84 0.46
C LYS A 187 15.20 -10.32 1.69
N THR A 188 14.91 -9.03 1.71
CA THR A 188 14.24 -8.38 2.85
C THR A 188 12.74 -8.67 2.87
N TYR A 189 12.12 -8.75 1.70
CA TYR A 189 10.68 -8.96 1.51
C TYR A 189 10.37 -10.22 0.68
N PRO A 190 10.71 -11.43 1.14
CA PRO A 190 10.58 -12.66 0.35
C PRO A 190 9.12 -13.08 0.11
N LYS A 191 8.17 -12.53 0.85
CA LYS A 191 6.73 -12.84 0.74
C LYS A 191 5.95 -11.84 -0.11
N GLU A 192 6.52 -10.68 -0.38
CA GLU A 192 5.89 -9.65 -1.21
C GLU A 192 6.29 -9.87 -2.68
N LYS A 193 5.30 -9.84 -3.57
CA LYS A 193 5.52 -9.98 -5.02
C LYS A 193 5.71 -8.60 -5.63
#